data_827c4eeb314594a5f1926364c9a39c1a
#
_entry.id   827c4eeb314594a5f1926364c9a39c1a
#
_cell.length_a   1.000
_cell.length_b   1.000
_cell.length_c   1.000
_cell.angle_alpha   90.00
_cell.angle_beta   90.00
_cell.angle_gamma   90.00
#
_symmetry.space_group_name_H-M   'P 1'
#
loop_
_entity.id
_entity.type
_entity.pdbx_description
1 polymer ?
#
loop_
_entity_poly.entity_id
_entity_poly.type
_entity_poly.pdbx_seq_one_letter_code
_entity_poly.pdbx_strand_id
1 'polypeptide(L)'
;MLEELKKAVYEANMDLPKYGLVTFTWGNVSGIDREKGLFVIKPSGVDYDKLTPEDMVVMDLDGNKVEGKYKPSSDTATHLEIYKAFPEVGGVVHTHSSYATSWAQAGRGIPCYGTTHADYMYGEIPCVRCLTKEEIDGAYEENTGHLIVNEFNRMGKDPMAVPAVLCKNHGPFAWGKDAHEAVHNAVVLEEVAKMAYRAETINPQIQPAPQELQDKHYYRKHGANAYYGQN
;
A
#
# COMPACT_ATOMS: atom_id res chain seq x y z
N MET A 1 17.57 -8.47 16.85
CA MET A 1 16.54 -9.46 16.39
C MET A 1 16.05 -9.04 15.01
N LEU A 2 15.80 -9.96 14.09
CA LEU A 2 15.31 -9.69 12.72
C LEU A 2 16.20 -8.75 11.87
N GLU A 3 17.50 -8.87 11.94
CA GLU A 3 18.44 -7.93 11.28
C GLU A 3 18.23 -7.87 9.75
N GLU A 4 18.02 -9.03 9.11
CA GLU A 4 17.74 -9.08 7.67
C GLU A 4 16.42 -8.36 7.31
N LEU A 5 15.36 -8.57 8.10
CA LEU A 5 14.09 -7.90 7.88
C LEU A 5 14.19 -6.39 8.16
N LYS A 6 14.90 -5.97 9.21
CA LYS A 6 15.17 -4.55 9.48
C LYS A 6 15.89 -3.89 8.32
N LYS A 7 16.89 -4.57 7.76
CA LYS A 7 17.64 -4.08 6.59
C LYS A 7 16.72 -3.95 5.38
N ALA A 8 15.93 -4.99 5.06
CA ALA A 8 15.00 -4.96 3.93
C ALA A 8 13.94 -3.86 4.07
N VAL A 9 13.37 -3.69 5.27
CA VAL A 9 12.38 -2.62 5.55
C VAL A 9 13.03 -1.25 5.49
N TYR A 10 14.26 -1.08 5.98
CA TYR A 10 15.02 0.16 5.83
C TYR A 10 15.23 0.49 4.34
N GLU A 11 15.76 -0.44 3.56
CA GLU A 11 16.02 -0.24 2.12
C GLU A 11 14.72 0.14 1.38
N ALA A 12 13.61 -0.55 1.66
CA ALA A 12 12.29 -0.24 1.12
C ALA A 12 11.82 1.17 1.51
N ASN A 13 12.04 1.61 2.76
CA ASN A 13 11.75 2.98 3.16
C ASN A 13 12.61 4.01 2.42
N MET A 14 13.90 3.72 2.16
CA MET A 14 14.79 4.60 1.41
C MET A 14 14.41 4.72 -0.07
N ASP A 15 13.70 3.74 -0.62
CA ASP A 15 13.17 3.82 -1.98
C ASP A 15 12.00 4.82 -2.11
N LEU A 16 11.27 5.14 -1.04
CA LEU A 16 10.17 6.12 -1.10
C LEU A 16 10.61 7.52 -1.57
N PRO A 17 11.62 8.17 -0.95
CA PRO A 17 12.13 9.45 -1.46
C PRO A 17 12.81 9.32 -2.82
N LYS A 18 13.49 8.22 -3.09
CA LYS A 18 14.16 7.94 -4.38
C LYS A 18 13.17 7.91 -5.54
N TYR A 19 11.97 7.35 -5.34
CA TYR A 19 10.89 7.32 -6.34
C TYR A 19 9.93 8.52 -6.27
N GLY A 20 10.19 9.50 -5.38
CA GLY A 20 9.38 10.70 -5.26
C GLY A 20 7.98 10.47 -4.67
N LEU A 21 7.81 9.41 -3.88
CA LEU A 21 6.53 9.05 -3.27
C LEU A 21 6.24 9.80 -1.97
N VAL A 22 7.25 10.46 -1.39
CA VAL A 22 7.14 11.15 -0.10
C VAL A 22 7.76 12.52 -0.12
N THR A 23 7.21 13.39 0.72
CA THR A 23 7.78 14.69 1.09
C THR A 23 8.10 14.64 2.59
N PHE A 24 9.28 15.11 3.01
CA PHE A 24 9.72 15.04 4.41
C PHE A 24 9.63 13.61 4.96
N THR A 25 8.87 13.43 6.07
CA THR A 25 8.67 12.13 6.74
C THR A 25 7.32 11.48 6.44
N TRP A 26 6.59 11.97 5.41
CA TRP A 26 5.21 11.55 5.10
C TRP A 26 5.17 10.20 4.39
N GLY A 27 5.25 9.16 5.14
CA GLY A 27 5.16 7.81 4.63
C GLY A 27 6.02 6.84 5.40
N ASN A 28 5.74 5.58 5.23
CA ASN A 28 6.44 4.50 5.90
C ASN A 28 6.19 3.17 5.18
N VAL A 29 7.12 2.25 5.41
CA VAL A 29 7.03 0.86 4.96
C VAL A 29 7.24 -0.05 6.16
N SER A 30 6.51 -1.16 6.17
CA SER A 30 6.74 -2.27 7.09
C SER A 30 6.91 -3.59 6.35
N GLY A 31 7.45 -4.59 7.03
CA GLY A 31 7.56 -5.97 6.57
C GLY A 31 7.38 -6.93 7.74
N ILE A 32 6.80 -8.11 7.49
CA ILE A 32 6.46 -9.09 8.52
C ILE A 32 7.27 -10.39 8.37
N ASP A 33 7.69 -10.94 9.50
CA ASP A 33 8.16 -12.33 9.65
C ASP A 33 7.00 -13.13 10.26
N ARG A 34 6.28 -13.86 9.41
CA ARG A 34 5.11 -14.65 9.81
C ARG A 34 5.45 -15.81 10.75
N GLU A 35 6.63 -16.41 10.61
CA GLU A 35 7.06 -17.51 11.45
C GLU A 35 7.28 -17.07 12.90
N LYS A 36 7.80 -15.85 13.08
CA LYS A 36 8.03 -15.28 14.41
C LYS A 36 6.84 -14.48 14.94
N GLY A 37 5.83 -14.19 14.11
CA GLY A 37 4.71 -13.34 14.49
C GLY A 37 5.15 -11.90 14.81
N LEU A 38 6.17 -11.39 14.12
CA LEU A 38 6.76 -10.08 14.34
C LEU A 38 6.82 -9.29 13.04
N PHE A 39 6.60 -7.99 13.09
CA PHE A 39 6.82 -7.12 11.94
C PHE A 39 7.73 -5.94 12.30
N VAL A 40 8.36 -5.39 11.29
CA VAL A 40 9.30 -4.26 11.39
C VAL A 40 8.70 -3.07 10.68
N ILE A 41 8.77 -1.89 11.28
CA ILE A 41 8.22 -0.66 10.71
C ILE A 41 9.16 0.52 10.95
N LYS A 42 9.08 1.53 10.07
CA LYS A 42 9.80 2.80 10.20
C LYS A 42 9.40 3.52 11.51
N PRO A 43 10.36 4.12 12.22
CA PRO A 43 10.06 4.98 13.36
C PRO A 43 9.31 6.26 12.94
N SER A 44 8.46 6.76 13.83
CA SER A 44 7.73 8.02 13.65
C SER A 44 8.67 9.22 13.63
N GLY A 45 8.47 10.12 12.67
CA GLY A 45 9.11 11.44 12.62
C GLY A 45 10.62 11.47 12.43
N VAL A 46 11.26 10.33 12.10
CA VAL A 46 12.69 10.30 11.77
C VAL A 46 12.88 10.58 10.28
N ASP A 47 13.70 11.58 9.96
CA ASP A 47 14.02 11.97 8.59
C ASP A 47 14.71 10.82 7.85
N TYR A 48 14.42 10.66 6.56
CA TYR A 48 14.99 9.56 5.76
C TYR A 48 16.51 9.60 5.67
N ASP A 49 17.11 10.79 5.59
CA ASP A 49 18.58 11.00 5.53
C ASP A 49 19.31 10.65 6.84
N LYS A 50 18.58 10.51 7.94
CA LYS A 50 19.12 10.16 9.27
C LYS A 50 18.80 8.73 9.70
N LEU A 51 18.01 8.04 8.89
CA LEU A 51 17.50 6.71 9.20
C LEU A 51 18.61 5.65 8.99
N THR A 52 18.66 4.68 9.88
CA THR A 52 19.53 3.49 9.76
C THR A 52 18.72 2.21 9.95
N PRO A 53 19.22 1.03 9.53
CA PRO A 53 18.53 -0.23 9.77
C PRO A 53 18.25 -0.50 11.26
N GLU A 54 19.15 -0.08 12.15
CA GLU A 54 19.03 -0.26 13.61
C GLU A 54 17.92 0.59 14.22
N ASP A 55 17.47 1.63 13.50
CA ASP A 55 16.39 2.51 13.94
C ASP A 55 15.00 1.90 13.73
N MET A 56 14.91 0.85 12.90
CA MET A 56 13.65 0.16 12.64
C MET A 56 13.07 -0.44 13.92
N VAL A 57 11.76 -0.30 14.07
CA VAL A 57 11.03 -0.74 15.27
C VAL A 57 10.40 -2.10 15.02
N VAL A 58 10.57 -3.02 15.97
CA VAL A 58 9.96 -4.35 15.93
C VAL A 58 8.69 -4.36 16.78
N MET A 59 7.60 -4.84 16.20
CA MET A 59 6.28 -4.94 16.80
C MET A 59 5.81 -6.39 16.77
N ASP A 60 5.00 -6.81 17.75
CA ASP A 60 4.26 -8.07 17.70
C ASP A 60 2.86 -7.90 17.08
N LEU A 61 2.16 -9.02 16.88
CA LEU A 61 0.80 -9.02 16.32
C LEU A 61 -0.29 -8.64 17.33
N ASP A 62 0.09 -8.38 18.59
CA ASP A 62 -0.80 -7.79 19.60
C ASP A 62 -0.65 -6.26 19.68
N GLY A 63 0.25 -5.69 18.85
CA GLY A 63 0.50 -4.25 18.78
C GLY A 63 1.51 -3.73 19.80
N ASN A 64 2.23 -4.61 20.50
CA ASN A 64 3.25 -4.21 21.46
C ASN A 64 4.60 -3.99 20.74
N LYS A 65 5.33 -2.98 21.20
CA LYS A 65 6.71 -2.77 20.78
C LYS A 65 7.63 -3.79 21.47
N VAL A 66 8.30 -4.61 20.67
CA VAL A 66 9.24 -5.65 21.13
C VAL A 66 10.67 -5.13 21.18
N GLU A 67 11.09 -4.35 20.16
CA GLU A 67 12.47 -3.84 20.05
C GLU A 67 12.48 -2.48 19.34
N GLY A 68 13.46 -1.65 19.66
CA GLY A 68 13.70 -0.36 19.03
C GLY A 68 13.71 0.81 20.03
N LYS A 69 14.60 1.79 19.79
CA LYS A 69 14.76 2.97 20.65
C LYS A 69 13.68 4.03 20.44
N TYR A 70 13.09 4.06 19.24
CA TYR A 70 12.09 5.04 18.86
C TYR A 70 10.64 4.55 19.07
N LYS A 71 9.69 5.46 18.93
CA LYS A 71 8.28 5.11 18.75
C LYS A 71 8.07 4.62 17.32
N PRO A 72 7.23 3.60 17.09
CA PRO A 72 6.87 3.18 15.74
C PRO A 72 6.06 4.28 15.03
N SER A 73 5.92 4.17 13.71
CA SER A 73 5.01 5.03 12.94
C SER A 73 3.61 5.05 13.55
N SER A 74 2.91 6.19 13.45
CA SER A 74 1.49 6.28 13.82
C SER A 74 0.63 5.26 13.07
N ASP A 75 0.96 4.96 11.82
CA ASP A 75 0.20 4.03 10.97
C ASP A 75 0.36 2.55 11.34
N THR A 76 1.13 2.24 12.38
CA THR A 76 1.41 0.87 12.83
C THR A 76 0.16 0.04 13.02
N ALA A 77 -0.90 0.60 13.63
CA ALA A 77 -2.16 -0.12 13.85
C ALA A 77 -2.87 -0.45 12.52
N THR A 78 -2.83 0.46 11.54
CA THR A 78 -3.38 0.19 10.20
C THR A 78 -2.64 -0.97 9.51
N HIS A 79 -1.30 -0.96 9.54
CA HIS A 79 -0.49 -2.03 8.97
C HIS A 79 -0.77 -3.38 9.67
N LEU A 80 -0.89 -3.36 10.99
CA LEU A 80 -1.19 -4.55 11.79
C LEU A 80 -2.51 -5.19 11.38
N GLU A 81 -3.59 -4.40 11.21
CA GLU A 81 -4.90 -4.92 10.80
C GLU A 81 -4.87 -5.51 9.37
N ILE A 82 -4.10 -4.91 8.46
CA ILE A 82 -3.86 -5.48 7.12
C ILE A 82 -3.14 -6.83 7.23
N TYR A 83 -2.09 -6.94 8.05
CA TYR A 83 -1.38 -8.20 8.26
C TYR A 83 -2.25 -9.29 8.89
N LYS A 84 -3.11 -8.93 9.85
CA LYS A 84 -4.02 -9.89 10.48
C LYS A 84 -5.05 -10.45 9.51
N ALA A 85 -5.58 -9.58 8.64
CA ALA A 85 -6.68 -9.94 7.74
C ALA A 85 -6.21 -10.59 6.43
N PHE A 86 -5.03 -10.23 5.93
CA PHE A 86 -4.51 -10.69 4.64
C PHE A 86 -3.22 -11.50 4.84
N PRO A 87 -3.31 -12.82 5.02
CA PRO A 87 -2.16 -13.67 5.39
C PRO A 87 -1.06 -13.74 4.33
N GLU A 88 -1.35 -13.45 3.06
CA GLU A 88 -0.39 -13.43 1.97
C GLU A 88 0.42 -12.13 1.87
N VAL A 89 -0.05 -11.07 2.55
CA VAL A 89 0.66 -9.78 2.59
C VAL A 89 1.88 -9.89 3.49
N GLY A 90 3.05 -9.63 2.93
CA GLY A 90 4.34 -9.64 3.64
C GLY A 90 4.97 -8.25 3.83
N GLY A 91 4.48 -7.23 3.12
CA GLY A 91 4.87 -5.84 3.28
C GLY A 91 3.72 -4.89 3.05
N VAL A 92 3.70 -3.77 3.78
CA VAL A 92 2.71 -2.69 3.64
C VAL A 92 3.41 -1.36 3.55
N VAL A 93 2.92 -0.48 2.68
CA VAL A 93 3.41 0.89 2.51
C VAL A 93 2.25 1.88 2.57
N HIS A 94 2.47 2.97 3.28
CA HIS A 94 1.60 4.15 3.27
C HIS A 94 2.38 5.37 2.81
N THR A 95 1.77 6.20 1.98
CA THR A 95 2.34 7.47 1.53
C THR A 95 1.24 8.52 1.36
N HIS A 96 1.67 9.77 1.17
CA HIS A 96 0.83 10.85 0.66
C HIS A 96 1.32 11.27 -0.73
N SER A 97 1.59 10.29 -1.59
CA SER A 97 2.03 10.55 -2.97
C SER A 97 0.97 11.33 -3.73
N SER A 98 1.41 12.27 -4.57
CA SER A 98 0.60 13.39 -5.02
C SER A 98 -0.66 12.99 -5.79
N TYR A 99 -0.54 12.10 -6.77
CA TYR A 99 -1.69 11.73 -7.62
C TYR A 99 -2.62 10.75 -6.92
N ALA A 100 -2.10 9.72 -6.27
CA ALA A 100 -2.94 8.77 -5.53
C ALA A 100 -3.70 9.46 -4.39
N THR A 101 -3.03 10.37 -3.65
CA THR A 101 -3.69 11.18 -2.61
C THR A 101 -4.75 12.12 -3.20
N SER A 102 -4.54 12.69 -4.39
CA SER A 102 -5.54 13.51 -5.06
C SER A 102 -6.83 12.72 -5.37
N TRP A 103 -6.69 11.47 -5.85
CA TRP A 103 -7.83 10.58 -6.04
C TRP A 103 -8.52 10.23 -4.72
N ALA A 104 -7.74 9.94 -3.67
CA ALA A 104 -8.28 9.71 -2.33
C ALA A 104 -9.06 10.91 -1.79
N GLN A 105 -8.54 12.13 -1.93
CA GLN A 105 -9.23 13.36 -1.54
C GLN A 105 -10.50 13.61 -2.36
N ALA A 106 -10.49 13.27 -3.66
CA ALA A 106 -11.67 13.32 -4.50
C ALA A 106 -12.72 12.26 -4.15
N GLY A 107 -12.35 11.23 -3.36
CA GLY A 107 -13.22 10.14 -2.92
C GLY A 107 -13.62 9.22 -4.07
N ARG A 108 -12.72 9.02 -5.04
CA ARG A 108 -12.92 8.18 -6.22
C ARG A 108 -11.87 7.07 -6.30
N GLY A 109 -12.30 5.87 -6.68
CA GLY A 109 -11.39 4.81 -7.13
C GLY A 109 -10.70 5.17 -8.45
N ILE A 110 -9.62 4.48 -8.78
CA ILE A 110 -8.89 4.69 -10.03
C ILE A 110 -9.32 3.61 -11.02
N PRO A 111 -10.08 3.96 -12.08
CA PRO A 111 -10.50 2.99 -13.09
C PRO A 111 -9.32 2.44 -13.89
N CYS A 112 -9.41 1.19 -14.31
CA CYS A 112 -8.40 0.60 -15.18
C CYS A 112 -8.60 1.08 -16.63
N TYR A 113 -7.91 2.16 -17.01
CA TYR A 113 -8.01 2.73 -18.36
C TYR A 113 -7.05 2.10 -19.37
N GLY A 114 -6.05 1.37 -18.93
CA GLY A 114 -5.04 0.87 -19.84
C GLY A 114 -4.23 -0.31 -19.34
N THR A 115 -3.41 -0.82 -20.25
CA THR A 115 -2.66 -2.05 -20.07
C THR A 115 -1.60 -1.98 -18.96
N THR A 116 -1.00 -0.80 -18.73
CA THR A 116 -0.05 -0.61 -17.62
C THR A 116 -0.72 -0.86 -16.27
N HIS A 117 -1.93 -0.33 -16.06
CA HIS A 117 -2.71 -0.61 -14.87
C HIS A 117 -3.05 -2.11 -14.77
N ALA A 118 -3.61 -2.68 -15.85
CA ALA A 118 -4.04 -4.08 -15.91
C ALA A 118 -2.89 -5.08 -15.69
N ASP A 119 -1.66 -4.73 -16.03
CA ASP A 119 -0.49 -5.59 -15.82
C ASP A 119 -0.15 -5.82 -14.32
N TYR A 120 -0.63 -4.96 -13.43
CA TYR A 120 -0.26 -5.00 -12.02
C TYR A 120 -1.44 -5.09 -11.05
N MET A 121 -2.62 -4.56 -11.45
CA MET A 121 -3.80 -4.49 -10.58
C MET A 121 -5.04 -4.85 -11.37
N TYR A 122 -5.81 -5.82 -10.87
CA TYR A 122 -6.97 -6.37 -11.55
C TYR A 122 -8.22 -5.51 -11.32
N GLY A 123 -8.59 -4.75 -12.36
CA GLY A 123 -9.74 -3.86 -12.31
C GLY A 123 -9.47 -2.55 -11.57
N GLU A 124 -10.51 -1.96 -11.02
CA GLU A 124 -10.43 -0.67 -10.33
C GLU A 124 -9.68 -0.77 -9.00
N ILE A 125 -8.76 0.18 -8.74
CA ILE A 125 -8.19 0.40 -7.43
C ILE A 125 -9.25 1.13 -6.59
N PRO A 126 -9.75 0.54 -5.49
CA PRO A 126 -10.87 1.10 -4.75
C PRO A 126 -10.49 2.31 -3.91
N CYS A 127 -11.47 3.21 -3.72
CA CYS A 127 -11.43 4.24 -2.69
C CYS A 127 -12.46 3.88 -1.61
N VAL A 128 -11.99 3.61 -0.40
CA VAL A 128 -12.89 3.35 0.73
C VAL A 128 -13.55 4.65 1.20
N ARG A 129 -14.69 4.56 1.89
CA ARG A 129 -15.43 5.71 2.43
C ARG A 129 -14.59 6.55 3.40
N CYS A 130 -15.09 7.71 3.75
CA CYS A 130 -14.55 8.46 4.89
C CYS A 130 -14.87 7.71 6.20
N LEU A 131 -13.97 7.80 7.17
CA LEU A 131 -14.24 7.37 8.55
C LEU A 131 -15.38 8.21 9.14
N THR A 132 -16.19 7.61 10.01
CA THR A 132 -17.20 8.32 10.78
C THR A 132 -16.56 9.16 11.90
N LYS A 133 -17.34 10.04 12.50
CA LYS A 133 -16.84 10.84 13.63
C LYS A 133 -16.38 9.95 14.78
N GLU A 134 -17.12 8.90 15.09
CA GLU A 134 -16.82 7.96 16.17
C GLU A 134 -15.52 7.18 15.88
N GLU A 135 -15.30 6.79 14.62
CA GLU A 135 -14.07 6.12 14.18
C GLU A 135 -12.86 7.06 14.26
N ILE A 136 -13.05 8.36 13.94
CA ILE A 136 -12.00 9.39 14.01
C ILE A 136 -11.65 9.73 15.45
N ASP A 137 -12.66 9.91 16.31
CA ASP A 137 -12.47 10.26 17.73
C ASP A 137 -11.93 9.06 18.55
N GLY A 138 -12.04 7.84 18.03
CA GLY A 138 -11.58 6.61 18.65
C GLY A 138 -10.14 6.23 18.28
N ALA A 139 -9.92 4.96 17.98
CA ALA A 139 -8.63 4.42 17.53
C ALA A 139 -8.48 4.64 16.01
N TYR A 140 -8.15 5.85 15.59
CA TYR A 140 -8.18 6.32 14.20
C TYR A 140 -7.42 5.41 13.23
N GLU A 141 -6.18 5.05 13.55
CA GLU A 141 -5.33 4.24 12.67
C GLU A 141 -5.80 2.78 12.62
N GLU A 142 -6.26 2.22 13.74
CA GLU A 142 -6.85 0.89 13.80
C GLU A 142 -8.17 0.83 13.01
N ASN A 143 -9.03 1.84 13.18
CA ASN A 143 -10.29 1.97 12.43
C ASN A 143 -10.05 2.17 10.92
N THR A 144 -8.95 2.79 10.53
CA THR A 144 -8.52 2.87 9.12
C THR A 144 -8.20 1.48 8.59
N GLY A 145 -7.48 0.66 9.34
CA GLY A 145 -7.20 -0.73 8.98
C GLY A 145 -8.47 -1.57 8.87
N HIS A 146 -9.33 -1.51 9.87
CA HIS A 146 -10.63 -2.20 9.85
C HIS A 146 -11.49 -1.78 8.65
N LEU A 147 -11.53 -0.48 8.32
CA LEU A 147 -12.27 0.01 7.17
C LEU A 147 -11.74 -0.58 5.86
N ILE A 148 -10.42 -0.61 5.66
CA ILE A 148 -9.79 -1.21 4.48
C ILE A 148 -10.21 -2.67 4.35
N VAL A 149 -10.04 -3.46 5.41
CA VAL A 149 -10.35 -4.90 5.43
C VAL A 149 -11.82 -5.15 5.15
N ASN A 150 -12.71 -4.44 5.84
CA ASN A 150 -14.15 -4.60 5.69
C ASN A 150 -14.62 -4.25 4.27
N GLU A 151 -14.07 -3.21 3.65
CA GLU A 151 -14.43 -2.83 2.29
C GLU A 151 -13.93 -3.85 1.25
N PHE A 152 -12.71 -4.39 1.41
CA PHE A 152 -12.22 -5.47 0.54
C PHE A 152 -13.10 -6.71 0.62
N ASN A 153 -13.46 -7.14 1.84
CA ASN A 153 -14.38 -8.25 2.06
C ASN A 153 -15.76 -7.98 1.44
N ARG A 154 -16.32 -6.78 1.63
CA ARG A 154 -17.61 -6.36 1.07
C ARG A 154 -17.63 -6.37 -0.46
N MET A 155 -16.53 -5.96 -1.07
CA MET A 155 -16.37 -5.92 -2.53
C MET A 155 -16.00 -7.29 -3.12
N GLY A 156 -15.65 -8.28 -2.31
CA GLY A 156 -15.13 -9.57 -2.77
C GLY A 156 -13.81 -9.44 -3.55
N LYS A 157 -12.99 -8.42 -3.24
CA LYS A 157 -11.71 -8.20 -3.91
C LYS A 157 -10.62 -9.05 -3.27
N ASP A 158 -9.85 -9.71 -4.12
CA ASP A 158 -8.62 -10.39 -3.73
C ASP A 158 -7.54 -9.31 -3.47
N PRO A 159 -7.00 -9.21 -2.23
CA PRO A 159 -5.99 -8.21 -1.90
C PRO A 159 -4.69 -8.40 -2.68
N MET A 160 -4.36 -9.61 -3.11
CA MET A 160 -3.15 -9.83 -3.91
C MET A 160 -3.37 -9.52 -5.40
N ALA A 161 -4.62 -9.56 -5.88
CA ALA A 161 -4.95 -9.13 -7.24
C ALA A 161 -5.10 -7.60 -7.37
N VAL A 162 -5.48 -6.92 -6.28
CA VAL A 162 -5.56 -5.46 -6.20
C VAL A 162 -4.77 -4.99 -4.97
N PRO A 163 -3.43 -4.96 -5.04
CA PRO A 163 -2.56 -4.72 -3.88
C PRO A 163 -2.47 -3.24 -3.48
N ALA A 164 -3.57 -2.52 -3.56
CA ALA A 164 -3.64 -1.10 -3.20
C ALA A 164 -5.07 -0.65 -2.89
N VAL A 165 -5.17 0.42 -2.10
CA VAL A 165 -6.42 1.08 -1.72
C VAL A 165 -6.21 2.57 -1.50
N LEU A 166 -7.21 3.37 -1.78
CA LEU A 166 -7.28 4.78 -1.41
C LEU A 166 -8.19 4.94 -0.19
N CYS A 167 -7.71 5.64 0.84
CA CYS A 167 -8.53 6.02 1.98
C CYS A 167 -9.04 7.46 1.74
N LYS A 168 -10.37 7.62 1.62
CA LYS A 168 -10.97 8.93 1.34
C LYS A 168 -10.53 9.98 2.33
N ASN A 169 -10.13 11.17 1.81
CA ASN A 169 -9.60 12.32 2.53
C ASN A 169 -8.25 12.08 3.25
N HIS A 170 -7.59 10.95 3.01
CA HIS A 170 -6.30 10.63 3.63
C HIS A 170 -5.23 10.39 2.56
N GLY A 171 -5.09 9.17 2.09
CA GLY A 171 -4.06 8.79 1.13
C GLY A 171 -4.10 7.30 0.78
N PRO A 172 -3.13 6.83 -0.01
CA PRO A 172 -3.04 5.44 -0.42
C PRO A 172 -2.35 4.56 0.61
N PHE A 173 -2.79 3.29 0.66
CA PHE A 173 -2.03 2.15 1.17
C PHE A 173 -1.80 1.19 0.02
N ALA A 174 -0.62 0.57 -0.03
CA ALA A 174 -0.31 -0.52 -0.94
C ALA A 174 0.44 -1.61 -0.19
N TRP A 175 0.44 -2.81 -0.74
CA TRP A 175 1.09 -3.96 -0.12
C TRP A 175 1.63 -4.93 -1.16
N GLY A 176 2.36 -5.94 -0.71
CA GLY A 176 2.93 -7.00 -1.53
C GLY A 176 3.38 -8.17 -0.66
N LYS A 177 4.00 -9.16 -1.27
CA LYS A 177 4.54 -10.35 -0.57
C LYS A 177 5.74 -10.03 0.34
N ASP A 178 6.35 -8.86 0.15
CA ASP A 178 7.43 -8.33 0.98
C ASP A 178 7.45 -6.78 0.91
N ALA A 179 8.33 -6.15 1.68
CA ALA A 179 8.45 -4.70 1.75
C ALA A 179 8.84 -4.04 0.41
N HIS A 180 9.69 -4.69 -0.38
CA HIS A 180 10.11 -4.17 -1.68
C HIS A 180 8.98 -4.24 -2.72
N GLU A 181 8.22 -5.35 -2.76
CA GLU A 181 7.06 -5.45 -3.64
C GLU A 181 5.95 -4.48 -3.22
N ALA A 182 5.76 -4.23 -1.93
CA ALA A 182 4.83 -3.19 -1.46
C ALA A 182 5.20 -1.81 -2.02
N VAL A 183 6.48 -1.42 -1.96
CA VAL A 183 6.96 -0.16 -2.55
C VAL A 183 6.83 -0.17 -4.07
N HIS A 184 7.15 -1.29 -4.75
CA HIS A 184 6.94 -1.42 -6.19
C HIS A 184 5.47 -1.13 -6.56
N ASN A 185 4.52 -1.73 -5.83
CA ASN A 185 3.08 -1.51 -6.04
C ASN A 185 2.66 -0.07 -5.73
N ALA A 186 3.27 0.60 -4.76
CA ALA A 186 3.03 2.03 -4.50
C ALA A 186 3.54 2.92 -5.64
N VAL A 187 4.68 2.62 -6.24
CA VAL A 187 5.19 3.31 -7.43
C VAL A 187 4.22 3.14 -8.61
N VAL A 188 3.78 1.91 -8.85
CA VAL A 188 2.79 1.62 -9.90
C VAL A 188 1.49 2.37 -9.62
N LEU A 189 0.99 2.35 -8.39
CA LEU A 189 -0.21 3.07 -7.98
C LEU A 189 -0.12 4.57 -8.31
N GLU A 190 0.97 5.22 -7.94
CA GLU A 190 1.16 6.66 -8.21
C GLU A 190 1.20 6.94 -9.71
N GLU A 191 1.91 6.13 -10.51
CA GLU A 191 2.00 6.33 -11.96
C GLU A 191 0.66 6.06 -12.66
N VAL A 192 -0.11 5.03 -12.28
CA VAL A 192 -1.42 4.78 -12.89
C VAL A 192 -2.45 5.82 -12.45
N ALA A 193 -2.37 6.34 -11.22
CA ALA A 193 -3.18 7.46 -10.75
C ALA A 193 -2.94 8.72 -11.60
N LYS A 194 -1.69 9.02 -11.88
CA LYS A 194 -1.27 10.13 -12.75
C LYS A 194 -1.72 9.95 -14.20
N MET A 195 -1.58 8.74 -14.75
CA MET A 195 -2.05 8.42 -16.11
C MET A 195 -3.57 8.54 -16.19
N ALA A 196 -4.31 8.02 -15.22
CA ALA A 196 -5.78 8.10 -15.18
C ALA A 196 -6.26 9.55 -15.11
N TYR A 197 -5.66 10.39 -14.24
CA TYR A 197 -5.97 11.82 -14.15
C TYR A 197 -5.78 12.53 -15.50
N ARG A 198 -4.66 12.26 -16.18
CA ARG A 198 -4.36 12.85 -17.50
C ARG A 198 -5.32 12.35 -18.57
N ALA A 199 -5.65 11.06 -18.55
CA ALA A 199 -6.60 10.47 -19.50
C ALA A 199 -7.99 11.09 -19.36
N GLU A 200 -8.51 11.28 -18.15
CA GLU A 200 -9.78 11.97 -17.90
C GLU A 200 -9.73 13.46 -18.29
N THR A 201 -8.57 14.10 -18.11
CA THR A 201 -8.38 15.50 -18.54
C THR A 201 -8.42 15.62 -20.08
N ILE A 202 -7.84 14.67 -20.79
CA ILE A 202 -7.82 14.62 -22.27
C ILE A 202 -9.19 14.24 -22.82
N ASN A 203 -9.85 13.26 -22.21
CA ASN A 203 -11.18 12.78 -22.58
C ASN A 203 -12.05 12.57 -21.33
N PRO A 204 -12.85 13.57 -20.93
CA PRO A 204 -13.72 13.47 -19.75
C PRO A 204 -14.78 12.35 -19.80
N GLN A 205 -15.01 11.77 -20.98
CA GLN A 205 -15.99 10.69 -21.19
C GLN A 205 -15.32 9.34 -21.38
N ILE A 206 -14.01 9.22 -21.08
CA ILE A 206 -13.27 7.97 -21.19
C ILE A 206 -13.94 6.87 -20.38
N GLN A 207 -13.99 5.66 -20.95
CA GLN A 207 -14.48 4.46 -20.29
C GLN A 207 -13.30 3.57 -19.92
N PRO A 208 -13.44 2.73 -18.86
CA PRO A 208 -12.45 1.71 -18.54
C PRO A 208 -12.11 0.83 -19.75
N ALA A 209 -10.90 0.31 -19.79
CA ALA A 209 -10.49 -0.65 -20.81
C ALA A 209 -11.44 -1.86 -20.82
N PRO A 210 -11.75 -2.45 -22.02
CA PRO A 210 -12.57 -3.65 -22.08
C PRO A 210 -12.04 -4.77 -21.17
N GLN A 211 -12.96 -5.54 -20.56
CA GLN A 211 -12.60 -6.58 -19.60
C GLN A 211 -11.64 -7.61 -20.20
N GLU A 212 -11.83 -7.98 -21.47
CA GLU A 212 -10.98 -8.94 -22.19
C GLU A 212 -9.53 -8.44 -22.32
N LEU A 213 -9.34 -7.13 -22.42
CA LEU A 213 -8.01 -6.52 -22.47
C LEU A 213 -7.37 -6.51 -21.06
N GLN A 214 -8.16 -6.20 -20.03
CA GLN A 214 -7.69 -6.26 -18.64
C GLN A 214 -7.28 -7.70 -18.28
N ASP A 215 -8.11 -8.68 -18.57
CA ASP A 215 -7.85 -10.10 -18.34
C ASP A 215 -6.58 -10.56 -19.06
N LYS A 216 -6.44 -10.22 -20.34
CA LYS A 216 -5.27 -10.57 -21.15
C LYS A 216 -3.97 -10.05 -20.53
N HIS A 217 -3.97 -8.79 -20.06
CA HIS A 217 -2.79 -8.16 -19.49
C HIS A 217 -2.49 -8.67 -18.07
N TYR A 218 -3.50 -8.82 -17.24
CA TYR A 218 -3.32 -9.34 -15.89
C TYR A 218 -2.80 -10.77 -15.91
N TYR A 219 -3.50 -11.69 -16.57
CA TYR A 219 -3.18 -13.12 -16.54
C TYR A 219 -1.92 -13.50 -17.32
N ARG A 220 -1.38 -12.66 -18.22
CA ARG A 220 -0.07 -12.91 -18.83
C ARG A 220 1.09 -12.80 -17.83
N LYS A 221 0.89 -12.07 -16.71
CA LYS A 221 1.87 -11.86 -15.64
C LYS A 221 1.55 -12.64 -14.37
N HIS A 222 0.27 -12.93 -14.14
CA HIS A 222 -0.23 -13.50 -12.90
C HIS A 222 -0.99 -14.81 -13.18
N GLY A 223 -0.85 -15.79 -12.29
CA GLY A 223 -1.54 -17.07 -12.38
C GLY A 223 -0.73 -18.18 -13.06
N ALA A 224 -1.35 -19.37 -13.14
CA ALA A 224 -0.69 -20.62 -13.55
C ALA A 224 -0.14 -20.63 -14.99
N ASN A 225 -0.65 -19.76 -15.87
CA ASN A 225 -0.27 -19.69 -17.28
C ASN A 225 0.46 -18.37 -17.61
N ALA A 226 1.08 -17.73 -16.65
CA ALA A 226 1.87 -16.53 -16.87
C ALA A 226 3.03 -16.82 -17.83
N TYR A 227 3.24 -15.93 -18.81
CA TYR A 227 4.28 -16.11 -19.84
C TYR A 227 5.10 -14.85 -20.08
N TYR A 228 4.81 -13.76 -19.36
CA TYR A 228 5.52 -12.50 -19.51
C TYR A 228 6.66 -12.40 -18.50
N GLY A 229 7.83 -12.01 -18.99
CA GLY A 229 9.04 -11.85 -18.20
C GLY A 229 10.15 -12.82 -18.61
N GLN A 230 11.26 -12.76 -17.90
CA GLN A 230 12.37 -13.73 -18.03
C GLN A 230 12.09 -14.84 -17.02
N ASN A 231 11.85 -16.07 -17.51
CA ASN A 231 11.75 -17.27 -16.68
C ASN A 231 13.13 -17.86 -16.46
#